data_3d9fb87589a7139218d1c7bd80866e8e
#
_entry.id   3d9fb87589a7139218d1c7bd80866e8e
#
_cell.length_a   1.000
_cell.length_b   1.000
_cell.length_c   1.000
_cell.angle_alpha   90.00
_cell.angle_beta   90.00
_cell.angle_gamma   90.00
#
_symmetry.space_group_name_H-M   'P 1'
#
loop_
_entity.id
_entity.type
_entity.pdbx_description
1 polymer ?
#
loop_
_entity_poly.entity_id
_entity_poly.type
_entity_poly.pdbx_seq_one_letter_code
_entity_poly.pdbx_strand_id
1 'polypeptide(L)'
;MIKLRYLALILFLISLIPLSVYAQKYVQISTEKQSESKDIIIYEFFWYGCPHCFNLEPTIERIEADLDEDTKIVKVPVALRDSWLPHAKLYYALRQM
;
A
#
# COMPACT_ATOMS: atom_id res chain seq x y z
N MET A 1 -40.39 15.52 -39.36
CA MET A 1 -40.65 15.66 -37.89
C MET A 1 -40.48 14.37 -37.11
N ILE A 2 -40.97 13.21 -37.61
CA ILE A 2 -40.82 11.92 -36.91
C ILE A 2 -39.36 11.51 -36.71
N LYS A 3 -38.48 11.72 -37.71
CA LYS A 3 -37.05 11.36 -37.62
C LYS A 3 -36.27 12.17 -36.57
N LEU A 4 -36.61 13.41 -36.34
CA LEU A 4 -35.97 14.27 -35.34
C LEU A 4 -36.31 13.83 -33.91
N ARG A 5 -37.54 13.35 -33.68
CA ARG A 5 -38.00 12.86 -32.39
C ARG A 5 -37.32 11.53 -32.03
N TYR A 6 -37.09 10.64 -32.99
CA TYR A 6 -36.35 9.39 -32.76
C TYR A 6 -34.87 9.69 -32.52
N LEU A 7 -34.28 10.67 -33.21
CA LEU A 7 -32.89 11.05 -32.93
C LEU A 7 -32.71 11.59 -31.52
N ALA A 8 -33.64 12.40 -31.04
CA ALA A 8 -33.63 12.91 -29.67
C ALA A 8 -33.78 11.80 -28.62
N LEU A 9 -34.65 10.83 -28.89
CA LEU A 9 -34.81 9.63 -28.00
C LEU A 9 -33.56 8.76 -27.95
N ILE A 10 -32.89 8.55 -29.07
CA ILE A 10 -31.65 7.76 -29.13
C ILE A 10 -30.54 8.49 -28.37
N LEU A 11 -30.38 9.80 -28.52
CA LEU A 11 -29.40 10.59 -27.78
C LEU A 11 -29.69 10.59 -26.29
N PHE A 12 -30.95 10.64 -25.89
CA PHE A 12 -31.35 10.54 -24.49
C PHE A 12 -31.04 9.15 -23.89
N LEU A 13 -31.30 8.06 -24.63
CA LEU A 13 -31.00 6.71 -24.21
C LEU A 13 -29.47 6.47 -24.08
N ILE A 14 -28.65 7.06 -24.96
CA ILE A 14 -27.19 6.95 -24.90
C ILE A 14 -26.64 7.70 -23.67
N SER A 15 -27.27 8.80 -23.25
CA SER A 15 -26.84 9.56 -22.06
C SER A 15 -27.16 8.85 -20.74
N LEU A 16 -28.01 7.83 -20.76
CA LEU A 16 -28.33 7.01 -19.58
C LEU A 16 -27.36 5.84 -19.35
N ILE A 17 -26.41 5.62 -20.24
CA ILE A 17 -25.38 4.57 -20.02
C ILE A 17 -24.39 5.11 -19.01
N PRO A 18 -24.33 4.59 -17.77
CA PRO A 18 -23.31 5.00 -16.82
C PRO A 18 -21.95 4.55 -17.37
N LEU A 19 -21.10 5.51 -17.74
CA LEU A 19 -19.69 5.24 -17.99
C LEU A 19 -19.02 4.91 -16.64
N SER A 20 -19.20 3.69 -16.17
CA SER A 20 -18.43 3.16 -15.05
C SER A 20 -17.02 2.90 -15.55
N VAL A 21 -16.20 3.94 -15.57
CA VAL A 21 -14.76 3.79 -15.77
C VAL A 21 -14.18 3.20 -14.48
N TYR A 22 -14.08 1.90 -14.42
CA TYR A 22 -13.33 1.20 -13.38
C TYR A 22 -11.84 1.41 -13.62
N ALA A 23 -11.31 2.52 -13.15
CA ALA A 23 -9.87 2.69 -13.04
C ALA A 23 -9.38 1.83 -11.87
N GLN A 24 -9.04 0.57 -12.12
CA GLN A 24 -8.36 -0.25 -11.14
C GLN A 24 -6.92 0.26 -10.98
N LYS A 25 -6.67 0.97 -9.88
CA LYS A 25 -5.34 1.45 -9.50
C LYS A 25 -4.47 0.36 -8.84
N TYR A 26 -5.01 -0.83 -8.62
CA TYR A 26 -4.33 -1.92 -7.92
C TYR A 26 -4.74 -3.27 -8.50
N VAL A 27 -3.86 -4.21 -8.40
CA VAL A 27 -4.15 -5.63 -8.67
C VAL A 27 -4.38 -6.29 -7.32
N GLN A 28 -5.55 -6.91 -7.15
CA GLN A 28 -5.80 -7.71 -5.95
C GLN A 28 -5.01 -9.01 -6.07
N ILE A 29 -3.97 -9.14 -5.26
CA ILE A 29 -3.29 -10.41 -5.04
C ILE A 29 -4.14 -11.21 -4.06
N SER A 30 -4.32 -12.52 -4.31
CA SER A 30 -5.12 -13.39 -3.47
C SER A 30 -4.70 -13.25 -2.00
N THR A 31 -5.64 -12.88 -1.15
CA THR A 31 -5.44 -12.90 0.29
C THR A 31 -5.55 -14.35 0.77
N GLU A 32 -4.46 -15.11 0.64
CA GLU A 32 -4.37 -16.35 1.38
C GLU A 32 -4.19 -16.02 2.87
N LYS A 33 -5.21 -16.35 3.63
CA LYS A 33 -5.27 -16.33 5.10
C LYS A 33 -4.79 -15.03 5.76
N GLN A 34 -5.72 -14.16 6.08
CA GLN A 34 -5.56 -13.33 7.26
C GLN A 34 -5.19 -14.27 8.43
N SER A 35 -4.08 -13.96 9.08
CA SER A 35 -3.70 -14.59 10.35
C SER A 35 -4.91 -14.59 11.27
N GLU A 36 -5.20 -15.72 11.92
CA GLU A 36 -6.24 -15.81 12.97
C GLU A 36 -5.83 -15.02 14.24
N SER A 37 -4.63 -14.42 14.23
CA SER A 37 -4.14 -13.50 15.24
C SER A 37 -4.95 -12.21 15.21
N LYS A 38 -5.38 -11.75 16.38
CA LYS A 38 -6.00 -10.42 16.54
C LYS A 38 -5.01 -9.29 16.31
N ASP A 39 -3.71 -9.55 16.46
CA ASP A 39 -2.66 -8.54 16.30
C ASP A 39 -2.46 -8.16 14.84
N ILE A 40 -2.47 -6.87 14.58
CA ILE A 40 -2.13 -6.29 13.29
C ILE A 40 -0.64 -6.01 13.26
N ILE A 41 0.08 -6.60 12.30
CA ILE A 41 1.52 -6.35 12.12
C ILE A 41 1.73 -5.61 10.81
N ILE A 42 2.29 -4.42 10.93
CA ILE A 42 2.70 -3.60 9.78
C ILE A 42 4.20 -3.83 9.58
N TYR A 43 4.59 -4.39 8.44
CA TYR A 43 6.00 -4.58 8.11
C TYR A 43 6.52 -3.38 7.34
N GLU A 44 7.51 -2.69 7.90
CA GLU A 44 8.25 -1.63 7.24
C GLU A 44 9.52 -2.21 6.62
N PHE A 45 9.54 -2.33 5.29
CA PHE A 45 10.74 -2.75 4.57
C PHE A 45 11.61 -1.54 4.26
N PHE A 46 12.82 -1.51 4.76
CA PHE A 46 13.73 -0.37 4.63
C PHE A 46 15.17 -0.79 4.28
N TRP A 47 15.97 0.18 3.89
CA TRP A 47 17.40 0.03 3.71
C TRP A 47 18.13 1.24 4.29
N TYR A 48 19.18 1.03 5.07
CA TYR A 48 19.96 2.11 5.71
C TYR A 48 20.54 3.13 4.73
N GLY A 49 20.89 2.73 3.52
CA GLY A 49 21.41 3.64 2.49
C GLY A 49 20.34 4.41 1.72
N CYS A 50 19.05 4.30 2.11
CA CYS A 50 17.94 4.94 1.42
C CYS A 50 17.59 6.30 2.06
N PRO A 51 17.86 7.45 1.38
CA PRO A 51 17.55 8.77 1.92
C PRO A 51 16.04 8.97 2.16
N HIS A 52 15.19 8.37 1.31
CA HIS A 52 13.74 8.46 1.45
C HIS A 52 13.23 7.72 2.68
N CYS A 53 13.79 6.55 3.00
CA CYS A 53 13.47 5.82 4.22
C CYS A 53 13.86 6.64 5.45
N PHE A 54 15.06 7.24 5.44
CA PHE A 54 15.52 8.11 6.52
C PHE A 54 14.61 9.31 6.73
N ASN A 55 14.19 9.98 5.66
CA ASN A 55 13.29 11.13 5.74
C ASN A 55 11.87 10.74 6.20
N LEU A 56 11.46 9.50 6.00
CA LEU A 56 10.16 8.99 6.42
C LEU A 56 10.13 8.61 7.91
N GLU A 57 11.28 8.33 8.51
CA GLU A 57 11.40 7.84 9.89
C GLU A 57 10.61 8.65 10.92
N PRO A 58 10.69 10.01 10.95
CA PRO A 58 9.91 10.80 11.91
C PRO A 58 8.39 10.67 11.72
N THR A 59 7.94 10.29 10.52
CA THR A 59 6.52 10.04 10.25
C THR A 59 6.11 8.66 10.76
N ILE A 60 6.97 7.65 10.55
CA ILE A 60 6.75 6.30 11.08
C ILE A 60 6.69 6.31 12.61
N GLU A 61 7.60 7.03 13.28
CA GLU A 61 7.59 7.17 14.75
C GLU A 61 6.29 7.80 15.26
N ARG A 62 5.76 8.81 14.57
CA ARG A 62 4.47 9.41 14.94
C ARG A 62 3.31 8.45 14.75
N ILE A 63 3.30 7.70 13.64
CA ILE A 63 2.29 6.68 13.38
C ILE A 63 2.35 5.61 14.46
N GLU A 64 3.56 5.12 14.79
CA GLU A 64 3.76 4.09 15.82
C GLU A 64 3.25 4.55 17.20
N ALA A 65 3.43 5.83 17.54
CA ALA A 65 2.94 6.41 18.80
C ALA A 65 1.41 6.50 18.86
N ASP A 66 0.73 6.57 17.72
CA ASP A 66 -0.73 6.68 17.61
C ASP A 66 -1.42 5.32 17.37
N LEU A 67 -0.67 4.21 17.29
CA LEU A 67 -1.23 2.87 17.06
C LEU A 67 -1.93 2.34 18.33
N ASP A 68 -2.98 1.56 18.09
CA ASP A 68 -3.66 0.79 19.14
C ASP A 68 -2.75 -0.34 19.65
N GLU A 69 -3.04 -0.84 20.86
CA GLU A 69 -2.27 -1.89 21.54
C GLU A 69 -2.15 -3.19 20.72
N ASP A 70 -3.14 -3.47 19.87
CA ASP A 70 -3.19 -4.65 19.00
C ASP A 70 -2.39 -4.48 17.70
N THR A 71 -1.82 -3.30 17.46
CA THR A 71 -1.11 -2.97 16.21
C THR A 71 0.34 -2.61 16.50
N LYS A 72 1.27 -3.17 15.73
CA LYS A 72 2.71 -2.87 15.87
C LYS A 72 3.42 -2.78 14.54
N ILE A 73 4.45 -1.96 14.49
CA ILE A 73 5.35 -1.86 13.33
C ILE A 73 6.58 -2.75 13.56
N VAL A 74 6.88 -3.58 12.57
CA VAL A 74 8.07 -4.42 12.55
C VAL A 74 8.97 -3.98 11.41
N LYS A 75 10.15 -3.46 11.74
CA LYS A 75 11.14 -3.03 10.75
C LYS A 75 11.91 -4.23 10.20
N VAL A 76 11.98 -4.33 8.88
CA VAL A 76 12.65 -5.41 8.16
C VAL A 76 13.66 -4.81 7.18
N PRO A 77 14.98 -4.92 7.46
CA PRO A 77 15.99 -4.43 6.54
C PRO A 77 16.03 -5.29 5.29
N VAL A 78 15.98 -4.67 4.12
CA VAL A 78 16.02 -5.38 2.84
C VAL A 78 17.44 -5.44 2.29
N ALA A 79 17.80 -6.57 1.68
CA ALA A 79 19.07 -6.81 1.00
C ALA A 79 18.80 -7.27 -0.44
N LEU A 80 18.27 -6.36 -1.29
CA LEU A 80 17.98 -6.64 -2.70
C LEU A 80 19.24 -6.78 -3.55
N ARG A 81 20.40 -6.42 -3.01
CA ARG A 81 21.74 -6.53 -3.64
C ARG A 81 22.74 -6.99 -2.59
N ASP A 82 23.76 -7.70 -3.00
CA ASP A 82 24.82 -8.19 -2.10
C ASP A 82 25.49 -7.06 -1.31
N SER A 83 25.66 -5.89 -1.92
CA SER A 83 26.23 -4.70 -1.26
C SER A 83 25.36 -4.15 -0.11
N TRP A 84 24.11 -4.52 -0.02
CA TRP A 84 23.18 -4.10 1.05
C TRP A 84 23.16 -5.09 2.23
N LEU A 85 23.65 -6.30 2.02
CA LEU A 85 23.63 -7.34 3.04
C LEU A 85 24.36 -6.95 4.34
N PRO A 86 25.54 -6.26 4.31
CA PRO A 86 26.17 -5.79 5.54
C PRO A 86 25.28 -4.86 6.37
N HIS A 87 24.47 -4.01 5.73
CA HIS A 87 23.55 -3.12 6.41
C HIS A 87 22.45 -3.87 7.14
N ALA A 88 21.86 -4.89 6.50
CA ALA A 88 20.85 -5.74 7.12
C ALA A 88 21.44 -6.52 8.31
N LYS A 89 22.65 -7.07 8.18
CA LYS A 89 23.36 -7.75 9.26
C LYS A 89 23.64 -6.82 10.44
N LEU A 90 24.06 -5.58 10.17
CA LEU A 90 24.29 -4.57 11.21
C LEU A 90 23.01 -4.28 12.00
N TYR A 91 21.89 -4.11 11.32
CA TYR A 91 20.60 -3.89 11.99
C TYR A 91 20.29 -5.00 13.00
N TYR A 92 20.39 -6.25 12.58
CA TYR A 92 20.08 -7.38 13.48
C TYR A 92 21.11 -7.54 14.61
N ALA A 93 22.38 -7.22 14.35
CA ALA A 93 23.40 -7.23 15.38
C ALA A 93 23.13 -6.19 16.48
N LEU A 94 22.78 -4.96 16.09
CA LEU A 94 22.43 -3.90 17.04
C LEU A 94 21.18 -4.19 17.87
N ARG A 95 20.24 -4.93 17.32
CA ARG A 95 19.02 -5.33 18.07
C ARG A 95 19.25 -6.41 19.12
N GLN A 96 20.40 -7.09 19.09
CA GLN A 96 20.77 -8.14 20.06
C GLN A 96 21.53 -7.58 21.26
N MET A 97 21.97 -6.33 21.18
CA MET A 97 22.65 -5.61 22.26
C MET A 97 21.67 -4.99 23.25
#